data_b047531a1f610c077044cd4520082fcc
#
_entry.id   b047531a1f610c077044cd4520082fcc
#
_cell.length_a   1.000
_cell.length_b   1.000
_cell.length_c   1.000
_cell.angle_alpha   90.00
_cell.angle_beta   90.00
_cell.angle_gamma   90.00
#
_symmetry.space_group_name_H-M   'P 1'
#
loop_
_entity.id
_entity.type
_entity.pdbx_description
1 polymer ?
#
loop_
_entity_poly.entity_id
_entity_poly.type
_entity_poly.pdbx_seq_one_letter_code
_entity_poly.pdbx_strand_id
1 'polypeptide(L)'
;MSGSDFPESFLKGYFLSEYLDLALITLSQRIGILKYSKDAGDKVNARVSDKLKLQKAYTTFKNQFLLPELCPQEQAIEIYELLQTSLYIEKHINLLDSQISELHDISQTESSNKLNGRVLMLTVLSLALAAIPNIKELQDNCLTICNLSLAYSSWLTLLILLSTICFFYFKKRK
;
A
#
# COMPACT_ATOMS: atom_id res chain seq x y z
N MET A 1 18.92 -6.17 65.60
CA MET A 1 18.84 -7.01 64.35
C MET A 1 17.91 -6.27 63.44
N SER A 2 18.48 -5.70 62.39
CA SER A 2 17.83 -4.70 61.52
C SER A 2 16.87 -5.40 60.54
N GLY A 3 15.59 -5.17 60.76
CA GLY A 3 14.50 -5.66 59.90
C GLY A 3 14.12 -4.74 58.72
N SER A 4 14.99 -3.79 58.37
CA SER A 4 14.66 -2.73 57.37
C SER A 4 15.20 -3.02 55.96
N ASP A 5 16.11 -3.95 55.76
CA ASP A 5 16.81 -4.16 54.51
C ASP A 5 16.07 -5.06 53.50
N PHE A 6 15.18 -5.91 53.97
CA PHE A 6 14.47 -6.89 53.13
C PHE A 6 13.49 -6.25 52.16
N PRO A 7 12.58 -5.31 52.55
CA PRO A 7 11.66 -4.71 51.62
C PRO A 7 12.37 -3.80 50.60
N GLU A 8 13.42 -3.11 51.01
CA GLU A 8 14.15 -2.20 50.12
C GLU A 8 14.94 -2.91 49.04
N SER A 9 15.62 -4.00 49.37
CA SER A 9 16.38 -4.82 48.39
C SER A 9 15.43 -5.56 47.45
N PHE A 10 14.28 -6.04 47.93
CA PHE A 10 13.27 -6.71 47.13
C PHE A 10 12.59 -5.75 46.13
N LEU A 11 12.12 -4.59 46.62
CA LEU A 11 11.54 -3.55 45.75
C LEU A 11 12.54 -3.04 44.72
N LYS A 12 13.79 -2.88 45.10
CA LYS A 12 14.85 -2.45 44.17
C LYS A 12 15.14 -3.50 43.07
N GLY A 13 15.10 -4.78 43.46
CA GLY A 13 15.24 -5.88 42.51
C GLY A 13 14.10 -5.91 41.48
N TYR A 14 12.88 -5.82 41.93
CA TYR A 14 11.69 -5.77 41.07
C TYR A 14 11.68 -4.53 40.15
N PHE A 15 12.00 -3.36 40.71
CA PHE A 15 12.07 -2.13 39.94
C PHE A 15 13.11 -2.19 38.82
N LEU A 16 14.26 -2.77 39.11
CA LEU A 16 15.37 -2.85 38.15
C LEU A 16 15.17 -3.93 37.09
N SER A 17 14.39 -4.99 37.35
CA SER A 17 14.18 -6.07 36.37
C SER A 17 12.88 -5.90 35.56
N GLU A 18 11.74 -5.80 36.22
CA GLU A 18 10.44 -5.86 35.52
C GLU A 18 9.97 -4.50 35.00
N TYR A 19 10.07 -3.46 35.81
CA TYR A 19 9.57 -2.14 35.38
C TYR A 19 10.47 -1.45 34.38
N LEU A 20 11.78 -1.70 34.46
CA LEU A 20 12.70 -1.22 33.43
C LEU A 20 12.41 -1.91 32.08
N ASP A 21 12.15 -3.21 32.09
CA ASP A 21 11.82 -3.96 30.87
C ASP A 21 10.52 -3.45 30.25
N LEU A 22 9.48 -3.17 31.05
CA LEU A 22 8.22 -2.56 30.57
C LEU A 22 8.48 -1.18 29.93
N ALA A 23 9.31 -0.37 30.57
CA ALA A 23 9.68 0.93 30.03
C ALA A 23 10.45 0.82 28.71
N LEU A 24 11.40 -0.10 28.63
CA LEU A 24 12.19 -0.35 27.41
C LEU A 24 11.30 -0.87 26.25
N ILE A 25 10.38 -1.79 26.54
CA ILE A 25 9.43 -2.28 25.54
C ILE A 25 8.54 -1.14 25.04
N THR A 26 7.99 -0.33 25.93
CA THR A 26 7.12 0.79 25.54
C THR A 26 7.86 1.86 24.75
N LEU A 27 9.10 2.16 25.11
CA LEU A 27 9.97 3.05 24.33
C LEU A 27 10.29 2.47 22.96
N SER A 28 10.55 1.17 22.87
CA SER A 28 10.81 0.47 21.62
C SER A 28 9.58 0.51 20.70
N GLN A 29 8.37 0.33 21.26
CA GLN A 29 7.11 0.50 20.54
C GLN A 29 7.00 1.92 19.96
N ARG A 30 7.24 2.96 20.77
CA ARG A 30 7.20 4.34 20.31
C ARG A 30 8.20 4.61 19.18
N ILE A 31 9.44 4.17 19.34
CA ILE A 31 10.48 4.33 18.31
C ILE A 31 10.07 3.62 17.01
N GLY A 32 9.54 2.40 17.11
CA GLY A 32 9.04 1.64 15.96
C GLY A 32 7.91 2.38 15.23
N ILE A 33 6.92 2.89 15.96
CA ILE A 33 5.80 3.64 15.39
C ILE A 33 6.30 4.90 14.65
N LEU A 34 7.18 5.68 15.28
CA LEU A 34 7.74 6.89 14.67
C LEU A 34 8.57 6.57 13.42
N LYS A 35 9.33 5.48 13.42
CA LYS A 35 10.06 5.00 12.26
C LYS A 35 9.11 4.66 11.10
N TYR A 36 8.07 3.85 11.36
CA TYR A 36 7.12 3.47 10.32
C TYR A 36 6.31 4.66 9.82
N SER A 37 5.98 5.64 10.68
CA SER A 37 5.31 6.88 10.25
C SER A 37 6.20 7.70 9.32
N LYS A 38 7.49 7.82 9.61
CA LYS A 38 8.46 8.45 8.72
C LYS A 38 8.57 7.70 7.39
N ASP A 39 8.74 6.36 7.46
CA ASP A 39 8.83 5.51 6.27
C ASP A 39 7.56 5.59 5.41
N ALA A 40 6.38 5.77 6.02
CA ALA A 40 5.12 5.97 5.32
C ALA A 40 5.11 7.30 4.54
N GLY A 41 5.55 8.39 5.17
CA GLY A 41 5.68 9.69 4.51
C GLY A 41 6.66 9.65 3.33
N ASP A 42 7.82 9.04 3.52
CA ASP A 42 8.86 8.94 2.49
C ASP A 42 8.40 8.09 1.28
N LYS A 43 7.47 7.15 1.49
CA LYS A 43 7.00 6.21 0.44
C LYS A 43 5.71 6.61 -0.27
N VAL A 44 5.15 7.78 -0.02
CA VAL A 44 3.94 8.27 -0.71
C VAL A 44 4.10 8.21 -2.24
N ASN A 45 5.25 8.64 -2.76
CA ASN A 45 5.55 8.66 -4.19
C ASN A 45 6.36 7.44 -4.67
N ALA A 46 6.55 6.42 -3.80
CA ALA A 46 7.29 5.22 -4.15
C ALA A 46 6.47 4.27 -5.03
N ARG A 47 7.12 3.24 -5.57
CA ARG A 47 6.46 2.19 -6.35
C ARG A 47 5.46 1.42 -5.49
N VAL A 48 4.40 0.91 -6.12
CA VAL A 48 3.39 0.07 -5.48
C VAL A 48 4.01 -1.09 -4.69
N SER A 49 5.05 -1.73 -5.24
CA SER A 49 5.77 -2.82 -4.58
C SER A 49 6.41 -2.42 -3.25
N ASP A 50 6.90 -1.18 -3.14
CA ASP A 50 7.59 -0.70 -1.95
C ASP A 50 6.59 -0.23 -0.88
N LYS A 51 5.44 0.29 -1.32
CA LYS A 51 4.28 0.56 -0.44
C LYS A 51 3.75 -0.73 0.19
N LEU A 52 3.60 -1.80 -0.58
CA LEU A 52 3.15 -3.11 -0.09
C LEU A 52 4.16 -3.77 0.87
N LYS A 53 5.47 -3.63 0.60
CA LYS A 53 6.51 -4.10 1.53
C LYS A 53 6.44 -3.38 2.87
N LEU A 54 6.24 -2.06 2.85
CA LEU A 54 6.09 -1.27 4.07
C LEU A 54 4.86 -1.72 4.86
N GLN A 55 3.71 -1.87 4.20
CA GLN A 55 2.48 -2.33 4.83
C GLN A 55 2.68 -3.70 5.50
N LYS A 56 3.30 -4.66 4.80
CA LYS A 56 3.61 -5.97 5.36
C LYS A 56 4.54 -5.88 6.57
N ALA A 57 5.59 -5.08 6.49
CA ALA A 57 6.54 -4.89 7.58
C ALA A 57 5.87 -4.24 8.80
N TYR A 58 5.02 -3.24 8.59
CA TYR A 58 4.23 -2.61 9.65
C TYR A 58 3.25 -3.59 10.29
N THR A 59 2.50 -4.37 9.50
CA THR A 59 1.59 -5.40 10.04
C THR A 59 2.35 -6.41 10.90
N THR A 60 3.53 -6.84 10.45
CA THR A 60 4.38 -7.73 11.25
C THR A 60 4.82 -7.08 12.56
N PHE A 61 5.27 -5.84 12.51
CA PHE A 61 5.63 -5.06 13.70
C PHE A 61 4.45 -4.93 14.66
N LYS A 62 3.27 -4.55 14.16
CA LYS A 62 2.05 -4.40 14.96
C LYS A 62 1.70 -5.69 15.70
N ASN A 63 1.74 -6.83 15.02
CA ASN A 63 1.39 -8.12 15.61
C ASN A 63 2.44 -8.66 16.59
N GLN A 64 3.70 -8.28 16.45
CA GLN A 64 4.77 -8.77 17.30
C GLN A 64 5.08 -7.89 18.50
N PHE A 65 4.94 -6.57 18.36
CA PHE A 65 5.38 -5.60 19.35
C PHE A 65 4.25 -4.84 20.05
N LEU A 66 3.07 -4.72 19.43
CA LEU A 66 1.94 -4.02 20.02
C LEU A 66 1.01 -5.03 20.72
N LEU A 67 1.53 -5.64 21.77
CA LEU A 67 0.78 -6.58 22.58
C LEU A 67 -0.10 -5.81 23.58
N PRO A 68 -1.37 -6.19 23.74
CA PRO A 68 -2.27 -5.53 24.71
C PRO A 68 -1.88 -5.83 26.15
N GLU A 69 -1.25 -6.99 26.39
CA GLU A 69 -0.88 -7.44 27.72
C GLU A 69 0.50 -8.11 27.64
N LEU A 70 1.44 -7.66 28.47
CA LEU A 70 2.81 -8.16 28.51
C LEU A 70 3.09 -9.05 29.72
N CYS A 71 2.33 -8.88 30.81
CA CYS A 71 2.57 -9.54 32.07
C CYS A 71 1.23 -9.84 32.77
N PRO A 72 1.08 -10.99 33.44
CA PRO A 72 -0.15 -11.33 34.16
C PRO A 72 -0.29 -10.62 35.53
N GLN A 73 0.71 -9.86 35.95
CA GLN A 73 0.68 -9.15 37.23
C GLN A 73 -0.10 -7.82 37.11
N GLU A 74 -1.10 -7.62 37.95
CA GLU A 74 -1.98 -6.45 37.93
C GLU A 74 -1.22 -5.11 38.05
N GLN A 75 -0.22 -5.03 38.90
CA GLN A 75 0.62 -3.84 39.07
C GLN A 75 1.45 -3.54 37.78
N ALA A 76 1.94 -4.56 37.13
CA ALA A 76 2.69 -4.41 35.90
C ALA A 76 1.81 -3.94 34.73
N ILE A 77 0.55 -4.39 34.69
CA ILE A 77 -0.46 -3.93 33.73
C ILE A 77 -0.74 -2.44 33.93
N GLU A 78 -1.01 -2.02 35.17
CA GLU A 78 -1.26 -0.60 35.46
C GLU A 78 -0.08 0.31 35.07
N ILE A 79 1.14 -0.11 35.36
CA ILE A 79 2.35 0.64 34.98
C ILE A 79 2.52 0.68 33.45
N TYR A 80 2.26 -0.43 32.76
CA TYR A 80 2.33 -0.49 31.31
C TYR A 80 1.30 0.42 30.66
N GLU A 81 0.06 0.43 31.12
CA GLU A 81 -1.01 1.34 30.65
C GLU A 81 -0.63 2.80 30.89
N LEU A 82 -0.07 3.11 32.07
CA LEU A 82 0.41 4.45 32.38
C LEU A 82 1.53 4.88 31.42
N LEU A 83 2.49 4.01 31.14
CA LEU A 83 3.57 4.26 30.19
C LEU A 83 3.04 4.46 28.77
N GLN A 84 2.12 3.62 28.31
CA GLN A 84 1.48 3.75 27.00
C GLN A 84 0.73 5.07 26.86
N THR A 85 -0.02 5.44 27.88
CA THR A 85 -0.76 6.72 27.93
C THR A 85 0.19 7.92 27.93
N SER A 86 1.22 7.89 28.78
CA SER A 86 2.22 8.96 28.91
C SER A 86 3.02 9.17 27.62
N LEU A 87 3.27 8.11 26.87
CA LEU A 87 3.99 8.13 25.59
C LEU A 87 3.06 8.30 24.39
N TYR A 88 1.75 8.45 24.60
CA TYR A 88 0.73 8.61 23.54
C TYR A 88 0.78 7.48 22.50
N ILE A 89 1.08 6.24 22.92
CA ILE A 89 1.26 5.10 22.02
C ILE A 89 0.02 4.87 21.17
N GLU A 90 -1.15 4.77 21.79
CA GLU A 90 -2.43 4.54 21.09
C GLU A 90 -2.73 5.62 20.04
N LYS A 91 -2.53 6.89 20.42
CA LYS A 91 -2.73 8.01 19.47
C LYS A 91 -1.82 7.90 18.25
N HIS A 92 -0.55 7.54 18.46
CA HIS A 92 0.42 7.39 17.37
C HIS A 92 0.13 6.16 16.52
N ILE A 93 -0.35 5.06 17.10
CA ILE A 93 -0.80 3.87 16.37
C ILE A 93 -1.96 4.23 15.44
N ASN A 94 -3.00 4.89 15.97
CA ASN A 94 -4.18 5.26 15.21
C ASN A 94 -3.83 6.18 14.04
N LEU A 95 -2.91 7.12 14.26
CA LEU A 95 -2.39 7.99 13.18
C LEU A 95 -1.64 7.18 12.12
N LEU A 96 -0.78 6.27 12.55
CA LEU A 96 0.00 5.42 11.63
C LEU A 96 -0.90 4.44 10.86
N ASP A 97 -1.91 3.85 11.50
CA ASP A 97 -2.91 3.00 10.84
C ASP A 97 -3.62 3.78 9.71
N SER A 98 -4.00 5.03 9.97
CA SER A 98 -4.59 5.91 8.95
C SER A 98 -3.62 6.18 7.79
N GLN A 99 -2.35 6.49 8.07
CA GLN A 99 -1.34 6.72 7.05
C GLN A 99 -1.07 5.48 6.19
N ILE A 100 -1.00 4.30 6.81
CA ILE A 100 -0.80 3.03 6.09
C ILE A 100 -2.02 2.66 5.24
N SER A 101 -3.25 2.92 5.74
CA SER A 101 -4.48 2.73 4.99
C SER A 101 -4.53 3.64 3.75
N GLU A 102 -4.19 4.91 3.90
CA GLU A 102 -4.11 5.86 2.79
C GLU A 102 -3.09 5.44 1.73
N LEU A 103 -1.91 4.98 2.15
CA LEU A 103 -0.91 4.41 1.24
C LEU A 103 -1.43 3.18 0.48
N HIS A 104 -2.23 2.34 1.15
CA HIS A 104 -2.86 1.18 0.52
C HIS A 104 -3.85 1.61 -0.56
N ASP A 105 -4.73 2.56 -0.26
CA ASP A 105 -5.74 3.07 -1.18
C ASP A 105 -5.11 3.71 -2.42
N ILE A 106 -4.05 4.50 -2.24
CA ILE A 106 -3.25 5.06 -3.34
C ILE A 106 -2.65 3.94 -4.18
N SER A 107 -2.07 2.93 -3.54
CA SER A 107 -1.45 1.78 -4.21
C SER A 107 -2.47 0.97 -5.03
N GLN A 108 -3.66 0.75 -4.48
CA GLN A 108 -4.75 0.04 -5.14
C GLN A 108 -5.27 0.83 -6.34
N THR A 109 -5.46 2.14 -6.20
CA THR A 109 -5.89 3.03 -7.27
C THR A 109 -4.88 3.07 -8.42
N GLU A 110 -3.58 3.17 -8.12
CA GLU A 110 -2.52 3.12 -9.13
C GLU A 110 -2.50 1.77 -9.88
N SER A 111 -2.68 0.67 -9.16
CA SER A 111 -2.74 -0.67 -9.74
C SER A 111 -3.97 -0.85 -10.62
N SER A 112 -5.14 -0.43 -10.15
CA SER A 112 -6.40 -0.50 -10.91
C SER A 112 -6.34 0.34 -12.19
N ASN A 113 -5.78 1.53 -12.12
CA ASN A 113 -5.61 2.39 -13.30
C ASN A 113 -4.68 1.76 -14.36
N LYS A 114 -3.61 1.07 -13.91
CA LYS A 114 -2.73 0.33 -14.82
C LYS A 114 -3.44 -0.86 -15.47
N LEU A 115 -4.27 -1.59 -14.72
CA LEU A 115 -5.06 -2.70 -15.22
C LEU A 115 -6.13 -2.21 -16.21
N ASN A 116 -6.89 -1.18 -15.86
CA ASN A 116 -7.90 -0.60 -16.74
C ASN A 116 -7.31 -0.14 -18.08
N GLY A 117 -6.11 0.46 -18.05
CA GLY A 117 -5.39 0.84 -19.27
C GLY A 117 -5.03 -0.38 -20.14
N ARG A 118 -4.61 -1.50 -19.56
CA ARG A 118 -4.32 -2.74 -20.29
C ARG A 118 -5.58 -3.40 -20.87
N VAL A 119 -6.65 -3.45 -20.10
CA VAL A 119 -7.94 -3.97 -20.57
C VAL A 119 -8.47 -3.14 -21.73
N LEU A 120 -8.39 -1.82 -21.66
CA LEU A 120 -8.79 -0.92 -22.74
C LEU A 120 -7.99 -1.15 -24.02
N MET A 121 -6.67 -1.38 -23.92
CA MET A 121 -5.83 -1.74 -25.06
C MET A 121 -6.25 -3.09 -25.67
N LEU A 122 -6.54 -4.10 -24.84
CA LEU A 122 -6.98 -5.41 -25.32
C LEU A 122 -8.35 -5.34 -26.00
N THR A 123 -9.28 -4.54 -25.48
CA THR A 123 -10.59 -4.35 -26.11
C THR A 123 -10.50 -3.64 -27.46
N VAL A 124 -9.67 -2.62 -27.57
CA VAL A 124 -9.43 -1.94 -28.86
C VAL A 124 -8.79 -2.91 -29.86
N LEU A 125 -7.80 -3.69 -29.43
CA LEU A 125 -7.14 -4.69 -30.28
C LEU A 125 -8.12 -5.78 -30.74
N SER A 126 -8.97 -6.29 -29.83
CA SER A 126 -9.97 -7.32 -30.18
C SER A 126 -11.03 -6.79 -31.14
N LEU A 127 -11.45 -5.53 -30.97
CA LEU A 127 -12.38 -4.88 -31.89
C LEU A 127 -11.77 -4.69 -33.29
N ALA A 128 -10.49 -4.30 -33.36
CA ALA A 128 -9.77 -4.20 -34.61
C ALA A 128 -9.65 -5.56 -35.34
N LEU A 129 -9.33 -6.64 -34.59
CA LEU A 129 -9.26 -7.99 -35.14
C LEU A 129 -10.63 -8.51 -35.59
N ALA A 130 -11.72 -8.19 -34.88
CA ALA A 130 -13.07 -8.57 -35.26
C ALA A 130 -13.56 -7.86 -36.54
N ALA A 131 -13.01 -6.70 -36.88
CA ALA A 131 -13.36 -5.97 -38.09
C ALA A 131 -12.73 -6.59 -39.36
N ILE A 132 -11.63 -7.36 -39.25
CA ILE A 132 -10.90 -7.95 -40.38
C ILE A 132 -11.75 -8.90 -41.25
N PRO A 133 -12.50 -9.89 -40.69
CA PRO A 133 -13.32 -10.78 -41.49
C PRO A 133 -14.46 -10.04 -42.22
N ASN A 134 -15.07 -9.05 -41.60
CA ASN A 134 -16.12 -8.26 -42.23
C ASN A 134 -15.63 -7.46 -43.44
N ILE A 135 -14.35 -7.06 -43.45
CA ILE A 135 -13.74 -6.35 -44.56
C ILE A 135 -13.52 -7.29 -45.77
N LYS A 136 -13.16 -8.57 -45.51
CA LYS A 136 -13.04 -9.58 -46.58
C LYS A 136 -14.36 -9.91 -47.25
N GLU A 137 -15.43 -10.05 -46.45
CA GLU A 137 -16.77 -10.33 -46.96
C GLU A 137 -17.31 -9.15 -47.80
N LEU A 138 -17.03 -7.92 -47.40
CA LEU A 138 -17.32 -6.70 -48.17
C LEU A 138 -16.49 -6.63 -49.46
N GLN A 139 -15.25 -7.10 -49.46
CA GLN A 139 -14.36 -7.11 -50.61
C GLN A 139 -14.81 -8.14 -51.66
N ASP A 140 -15.24 -9.33 -51.27
CA ASP A 140 -15.74 -10.36 -52.16
C ASP A 140 -17.07 -9.94 -52.83
N ASN A 141 -17.91 -9.20 -52.12
CA ASN A 141 -19.13 -8.64 -52.70
C ASN A 141 -18.96 -7.38 -53.54
N CYS A 142 -17.79 -6.74 -53.49
CA CYS A 142 -17.53 -5.45 -54.12
C CYS A 142 -16.57 -5.52 -55.34
N LEU A 143 -16.17 -6.74 -55.80
CA LEU A 143 -15.38 -6.93 -57.02
C LEU A 143 -16.12 -6.50 -58.29
N THR A 144 -17.38 -6.06 -58.20
CA THR A 144 -18.20 -5.58 -59.31
C THR A 144 -18.23 -4.07 -59.49
N ILE A 145 -17.62 -3.27 -58.60
CA ILE A 145 -17.65 -1.80 -58.70
C ILE A 145 -16.28 -1.18 -58.45
N CYS A 146 -15.66 -0.68 -59.51
CA CYS A 146 -14.31 -0.07 -59.61
C CYS A 146 -14.05 1.20 -58.78
N ASN A 147 -14.31 1.29 -57.50
CA ASN A 147 -13.97 2.51 -56.73
C ASN A 147 -13.50 2.28 -55.29
N LEU A 148 -12.95 1.09 -54.96
CA LEU A 148 -12.65 0.73 -53.56
C LEU A 148 -11.25 1.06 -53.07
N SER A 149 -10.35 1.59 -53.90
CA SER A 149 -9.00 1.98 -53.46
C SER A 149 -8.99 3.20 -52.50
N LEU A 150 -9.98 4.06 -52.61
CA LEU A 150 -10.12 5.26 -51.77
C LEU A 150 -10.67 4.94 -50.37
N ALA A 151 -11.58 3.96 -50.24
CA ALA A 151 -12.14 3.58 -48.93
C ALA A 151 -11.09 2.86 -48.04
N TYR A 152 -10.22 2.05 -48.64
CA TYR A 152 -9.15 1.34 -47.93
C TYR A 152 -8.14 2.29 -47.30
N SER A 153 -7.79 3.37 -47.97
CA SER A 153 -6.84 4.37 -47.48
C SER A 153 -7.43 5.15 -46.27
N SER A 154 -8.74 5.42 -46.28
CA SER A 154 -9.39 6.19 -45.21
C SER A 154 -9.51 5.39 -43.91
N TRP A 155 -9.75 4.07 -43.97
CA TRP A 155 -9.80 3.19 -42.77
C TRP A 155 -8.42 2.97 -42.19
N LEU A 156 -7.39 2.83 -43.00
CA LEU A 156 -6.00 2.69 -42.57
C LEU A 156 -5.50 3.96 -41.88
N THR A 157 -5.87 5.13 -42.39
CA THR A 157 -5.54 6.42 -41.78
C THR A 157 -6.28 6.59 -40.44
N LEU A 158 -7.55 6.14 -40.32
CA LEU A 158 -8.31 6.18 -39.08
C LEU A 158 -7.71 5.28 -38.00
N LEU A 159 -7.25 4.07 -38.37
CA LEU A 159 -6.56 3.15 -37.46
C LEU A 159 -5.22 3.72 -36.98
N ILE A 160 -4.45 4.34 -37.88
CA ILE A 160 -3.17 4.98 -37.54
C ILE A 160 -3.43 6.19 -36.63
N LEU A 161 -4.47 6.99 -36.88
CA LEU A 161 -4.88 8.14 -36.05
C LEU A 161 -5.32 7.68 -34.65
N LEU A 162 -6.12 6.63 -34.54
CA LEU A 162 -6.52 6.04 -33.26
C LEU A 162 -5.31 5.49 -32.48
N SER A 163 -4.39 4.82 -33.18
CA SER A 163 -3.15 4.31 -32.60
C SER A 163 -2.25 5.44 -32.08
N THR A 164 -2.10 6.53 -32.83
CA THR A 164 -1.30 7.69 -32.40
C THR A 164 -1.96 8.45 -31.25
N ILE A 165 -3.28 8.61 -31.25
CA ILE A 165 -4.01 9.22 -30.13
C ILE A 165 -3.85 8.38 -28.85
N CYS A 166 -3.97 7.06 -28.97
CA CYS A 166 -3.77 6.13 -27.87
C CYS A 166 -2.32 6.19 -27.34
N PHE A 167 -1.33 6.26 -28.24
CA PHE A 167 0.08 6.40 -27.87
C PHE A 167 0.36 7.74 -27.18
N PHE A 168 -0.20 8.85 -27.65
CA PHE A 168 -0.04 10.18 -27.05
C PHE A 168 -0.74 10.27 -25.69
N TYR A 169 -1.90 9.65 -25.54
CA TYR A 169 -2.63 9.60 -24.27
C TYR A 169 -1.85 8.82 -23.20
N PHE A 170 -1.17 7.74 -23.60
CA PHE A 170 -0.32 6.95 -22.71
C PHE A 170 1.00 7.67 -22.34
N LYS A 171 1.57 8.44 -23.29
CA LYS A 171 2.81 9.20 -23.05
C LYS A 171 2.60 10.39 -22.10
N LYS A 172 1.42 11.02 -22.12
CA LYS A 172 1.08 12.17 -21.26
C LYS A 172 0.77 11.75 -19.80
N ARG A 173 0.59 10.46 -19.54
CA ARG A 173 0.25 9.90 -18.22
C ARG A 173 1.45 9.26 -17.51
N LYS A 174 2.65 9.37 -18.05
CA LYS A 174 3.93 9.01 -17.40
C LYS A 174 4.56 10.26 -16.79
#